data_816dd60e689db6e76726bb75455212b7
#
_entry.id   816dd60e689db6e76726bb75455212b7
#
_cell.length_a   1.000
_cell.length_b   1.000
_cell.length_c   1.000
_cell.angle_alpha   90.00
_cell.angle_beta   90.00
_cell.angle_gamma   90.00
#
_symmetry.space_group_name_H-M   'P 1'
#
loop_
_entity.id
_entity.type
_entity.pdbx_description
1 polymer ?
#
loop_
_entity_poly.entity_id
_entity_poly.type
_entity_poly.pdbx_seq_one_letter_code
_entity_poly.pdbx_strand_id
1 'polypeptide(L)'
;MKLNRLTSIALAALALALVSSLLVAQTSHSQDTQDKNLKIKVKDDRVIVRDKSKPVRRALEEMYAKIAEAQRNEDIEALRGTRTPDFSVNMPNGQKWDLETSLNYSRAGFQQVESNIDLSNTIESLDVHGDEAVAVVHQRWSRMQMKAGKLRRIDTEAIQTETWVRTKDGWRLRHIGNIKPGAWYVDGKRVDPSKPYDPDAPEYRPQ
;
A
#
# COMPACT_ATOMS: atom_id res chain seq x y z
N MET A 1 19.75 -1.69 -39.60
CA MET A 1 19.24 -2.93 -38.94
C MET A 1 18.55 -2.53 -37.65
N LYS A 2 17.21 -2.48 -37.64
CA LYS A 2 16.40 -2.22 -36.43
C LYS A 2 15.99 -3.55 -35.86
N LEU A 3 16.55 -3.91 -34.71
CA LEU A 3 16.19 -5.14 -33.98
C LEU A 3 14.88 -4.93 -33.22
N ASN A 4 13.95 -5.82 -33.48
CA ASN A 4 12.61 -5.89 -32.86
C ASN A 4 12.70 -5.98 -31.32
N ARG A 5 12.21 -4.94 -30.64
CA ARG A 5 11.88 -4.97 -29.20
C ARG A 5 10.37 -5.23 -29.02
N LEU A 6 9.92 -6.39 -29.39
CA LEU A 6 8.53 -6.83 -29.24
C LEU A 6 8.50 -8.22 -28.62
N THR A 7 8.89 -8.39 -27.37
CA THR A 7 8.54 -9.56 -26.56
C THR A 7 9.11 -9.38 -25.16
N SER A 8 8.45 -8.63 -24.28
CA SER A 8 8.63 -8.69 -22.82
C SER A 8 7.62 -7.80 -22.06
N ILE A 9 6.38 -7.61 -22.56
CA ILE A 9 5.37 -6.73 -21.92
C ILE A 9 4.34 -7.51 -21.11
N ALA A 10 4.44 -8.83 -21.04
CA ALA A 10 3.39 -9.68 -20.47
C ALA A 10 3.57 -10.08 -18.99
N LEU A 11 4.65 -9.69 -18.29
CA LEU A 11 4.92 -10.24 -16.95
C LEU A 11 4.66 -9.30 -15.74
N ALA A 12 4.41 -8.02 -15.94
CA ALA A 12 4.24 -7.10 -14.81
C ALA A 12 2.79 -6.91 -14.35
N ALA A 13 1.81 -7.42 -15.09
CA ALA A 13 0.38 -7.30 -14.75
C ALA A 13 -0.22 -8.52 -14.03
N LEU A 14 0.54 -9.60 -13.85
CA LEU A 14 -0.01 -10.89 -13.40
C LEU A 14 0.07 -11.15 -11.89
N ALA A 15 0.64 -10.27 -11.09
CA ALA A 15 0.82 -10.51 -9.67
C ALA A 15 -0.39 -10.13 -8.78
N LEU A 16 -1.51 -9.68 -9.36
CA LEU A 16 -2.68 -9.23 -8.57
C LEU A 16 -3.99 -9.97 -8.88
N ALA A 17 -3.97 -11.03 -9.62
CA ALA A 17 -5.20 -11.76 -9.90
C ALA A 17 -5.08 -13.20 -9.42
N LEU A 18 -5.65 -13.51 -8.27
CA LEU A 18 -6.26 -14.77 -7.86
C LEU A 18 -6.46 -14.78 -6.33
N VAL A 19 -7.62 -14.42 -5.85
CA VAL A 19 -8.34 -15.14 -4.80
C VAL A 19 -9.79 -14.62 -4.79
N SER A 20 -10.68 -15.41 -5.37
CA SER A 20 -12.11 -15.31 -5.10
C SER A 20 -12.44 -16.24 -3.94
N SER A 21 -13.38 -15.80 -3.09
CA SER A 21 -14.10 -16.54 -2.05
C SER A 21 -13.42 -16.67 -0.68
N LEU A 22 -13.89 -15.79 0.23
CA LEU A 22 -14.56 -16.16 1.48
C LEU A 22 -15.03 -14.87 2.20
N LEU A 23 -16.30 -14.59 2.03
CA LEU A 23 -17.02 -13.61 2.83
C LEU A 23 -17.44 -14.31 4.12
N VAL A 24 -16.97 -13.85 5.29
CA VAL A 24 -17.73 -13.77 6.56
C VAL A 24 -16.87 -13.10 7.66
N ALA A 25 -17.45 -12.13 8.36
CA ALA A 25 -17.08 -11.60 9.69
C ALA A 25 -15.81 -10.73 9.81
N GLN A 26 -15.95 -9.41 9.59
CA GLN A 26 -14.98 -8.41 10.06
C GLN A 26 -15.62 -7.11 10.58
N THR A 27 -16.72 -7.17 11.32
CA THR A 27 -17.27 -5.96 11.97
C THR A 27 -16.86 -5.78 13.42
N SER A 28 -16.12 -6.72 14.02
CA SER A 28 -15.77 -6.68 15.46
C SER A 28 -14.32 -6.28 15.76
N HIS A 29 -13.45 -6.08 14.75
CA HIS A 29 -12.00 -5.88 15.02
C HIS A 29 -11.59 -4.43 15.27
N SER A 30 -12.34 -3.44 14.80
CA SER A 30 -11.95 -2.03 14.95
C SER A 30 -12.26 -1.43 16.32
N GLN A 31 -13.27 -1.94 17.04
CA GLN A 31 -13.59 -1.46 18.39
C GLN A 31 -12.64 -2.02 19.47
N ASP A 32 -12.22 -3.28 19.33
CA ASP A 32 -11.33 -3.94 20.31
C ASP A 32 -9.86 -3.40 20.26
N THR A 33 -9.45 -2.88 19.12
CA THR A 33 -8.10 -2.31 18.94
C THR A 33 -7.97 -0.91 19.55
N GLN A 34 -9.06 -0.14 19.62
CA GLN A 34 -9.06 1.21 20.21
C GLN A 34 -8.85 1.16 21.73
N ASP A 35 -9.41 0.16 22.43
CA ASP A 35 -9.28 0.03 23.88
C ASP A 35 -7.87 -0.32 24.35
N LYS A 36 -7.11 -1.08 23.58
CA LYS A 36 -5.73 -1.50 23.94
C LYS A 36 -4.73 -0.35 23.98
N ASN A 37 -4.99 0.72 23.25
CA ASN A 37 -4.12 1.89 23.16
C ASN A 37 -4.39 2.95 24.23
N LEU A 38 -5.45 2.80 25.02
CA LEU A 38 -5.84 3.76 26.05
C LEU A 38 -5.11 3.52 27.36
N LYS A 39 -4.43 4.53 27.89
CA LYS A 39 -3.94 4.57 29.28
C LYS A 39 -4.85 5.47 30.09
N ILE A 40 -5.57 4.88 31.04
CA ILE A 40 -6.42 5.61 31.99
C ILE A 40 -5.60 5.85 33.26
N LYS A 41 -5.44 7.12 33.65
CA LYS A 41 -4.89 7.54 34.96
C LYS A 41 -5.94 8.38 35.67
N VAL A 42 -6.17 8.06 36.93
CA VAL A 42 -6.95 8.92 37.83
C VAL A 42 -5.99 9.75 38.65
N LYS A 43 -6.08 11.07 38.57
CA LYS A 43 -5.32 12.04 39.36
C LYS A 43 -6.25 13.16 39.77
N ASP A 44 -6.34 13.45 41.08
CA ASP A 44 -7.16 14.52 41.65
C ASP A 44 -8.63 14.47 41.16
N ASP A 45 -9.27 13.30 41.24
CA ASP A 45 -10.61 12.99 40.76
C ASP A 45 -10.88 13.26 39.27
N ARG A 46 -9.81 13.49 38.50
CA ARG A 46 -9.89 13.61 37.04
C ARG A 46 -9.41 12.35 36.35
N VAL A 47 -10.25 11.80 35.47
CA VAL A 47 -9.86 10.69 34.60
C VAL A 47 -9.07 11.25 33.42
N ILE A 48 -7.76 10.92 33.35
CA ILE A 48 -6.90 11.30 32.25
C ILE A 48 -6.78 10.08 31.33
N VAL A 49 -7.44 10.14 30.17
CA VAL A 49 -7.32 9.14 29.11
C VAL A 49 -6.22 9.58 28.17
N ARG A 50 -5.16 8.84 28.08
CA ARG A 50 -4.09 9.05 27.10
C ARG A 50 -4.16 7.98 26.03
N ASP A 51 -4.51 8.38 24.83
CA ASP A 51 -4.44 7.54 23.64
C ASP A 51 -3.00 7.54 23.13
N LYS A 52 -2.32 6.40 23.29
CA LYS A 52 -0.94 6.21 22.86
C LYS A 52 -0.81 6.12 21.34
N SER A 53 -1.90 5.84 20.64
CA SER A 53 -1.88 5.70 19.19
C SER A 53 -1.73 7.05 18.47
N LYS A 54 -2.24 8.15 19.05
CA LYS A 54 -2.22 9.48 18.41
C LYS A 54 -0.82 9.95 17.97
N PRO A 55 0.21 9.96 18.85
CA PRO A 55 1.54 10.39 18.44
C PRO A 55 2.17 9.43 17.43
N VAL A 56 1.88 8.12 17.52
CA VAL A 56 2.38 7.14 16.57
C VAL A 56 1.68 7.33 15.23
N ARG A 57 0.35 7.47 15.20
CA ARG A 57 -0.41 7.75 13.98
C ARG A 57 0.18 8.94 13.22
N ARG A 58 0.39 10.06 13.90
CA ARG A 58 0.99 11.26 13.29
C ARG A 58 2.37 10.97 12.70
N ALA A 59 3.22 10.25 13.44
CA ALA A 59 4.56 9.89 12.95
C ALA A 59 4.49 8.95 11.72
N LEU A 60 3.54 8.03 11.66
CA LEU A 60 3.34 7.17 10.47
C LEU A 60 2.77 7.98 9.30
N GLU A 61 1.86 8.92 9.52
CA GLU A 61 1.36 9.83 8.48
C GLU A 61 2.50 10.68 7.86
N GLU A 62 3.44 11.15 8.69
CA GLU A 62 4.66 11.83 8.21
C GLU A 62 5.55 10.87 7.38
N MET A 63 5.63 9.58 7.74
CA MET A 63 6.35 8.59 6.95
C MET A 63 5.65 8.30 5.62
N TYR A 64 4.31 8.22 5.57
CA TYR A 64 3.58 8.09 4.32
C TYR A 64 3.77 9.28 3.39
N ALA A 65 3.85 10.50 3.93
CA ALA A 65 4.18 11.67 3.13
C ALA A 65 5.57 11.55 2.47
N LYS A 66 6.58 11.06 3.22
CA LYS A 66 7.92 10.79 2.68
C LYS A 66 7.91 9.69 1.61
N ILE A 67 7.15 8.62 1.82
CA ILE A 67 6.98 7.55 0.82
C ILE A 67 6.35 8.11 -0.46
N ALA A 68 5.28 8.91 -0.33
CA ALA A 68 4.61 9.52 -1.48
C ALA A 68 5.54 10.50 -2.22
N GLU A 69 6.35 11.26 -1.52
CA GLU A 69 7.35 12.16 -2.12
C GLU A 69 8.44 11.36 -2.86
N ALA A 70 8.99 10.31 -2.23
CA ALA A 70 9.98 9.44 -2.86
C ALA A 70 9.42 8.75 -4.12
N GLN A 71 8.16 8.34 -4.10
CA GLN A 71 7.46 7.81 -5.28
C GLN A 71 7.31 8.84 -6.40
N ARG A 72 6.92 10.08 -6.06
CA ARG A 72 6.80 11.16 -7.08
C ARG A 72 8.13 11.52 -7.72
N ASN A 73 9.20 11.47 -6.93
CA ASN A 73 10.56 11.81 -7.37
C ASN A 73 11.32 10.60 -7.94
N GLU A 74 10.70 9.41 -7.96
CA GLU A 74 11.31 8.14 -8.40
C GLU A 74 12.61 7.81 -7.62
N ASP A 75 12.68 8.29 -6.37
CA ASP A 75 13.85 8.18 -5.51
C ASP A 75 13.85 6.85 -4.75
N ILE A 76 14.57 5.87 -5.30
CA ILE A 76 14.71 4.53 -4.73
C ILE A 76 15.45 4.56 -3.39
N GLU A 77 16.43 5.43 -3.21
CA GLU A 77 17.19 5.49 -1.97
C GLU A 77 16.37 6.14 -0.84
N ALA A 78 15.57 7.15 -1.16
CA ALA A 78 14.59 7.67 -0.22
C ALA A 78 13.56 6.60 0.20
N LEU A 79 13.05 5.79 -0.76
CA LEU A 79 12.17 4.64 -0.44
C LEU A 79 12.89 3.62 0.45
N ARG A 80 14.14 3.28 0.17
CA ARG A 80 14.98 2.41 1.01
C ARG A 80 15.04 2.95 2.43
N GLY A 81 15.27 4.24 2.59
CA GLY A 81 15.36 4.92 3.89
C GLY A 81 14.07 4.86 4.73
N THR A 82 12.93 4.56 4.13
CA THR A 82 11.66 4.39 4.86
C THR A 82 11.45 2.98 5.41
N ARG A 83 12.30 2.02 5.05
CA ARG A 83 12.17 0.59 5.37
C ARG A 83 13.30 0.12 6.28
N THR A 84 13.06 -1.00 6.96
CA THR A 84 14.12 -1.69 7.71
C THR A 84 14.97 -2.57 6.79
N PRO A 85 16.22 -2.93 7.19
CA PRO A 85 17.04 -3.87 6.40
C PRO A 85 16.41 -5.26 6.22
N ASP A 86 15.58 -5.70 7.19
CA ASP A 86 14.83 -6.97 7.18
C ASP A 86 13.41 -6.82 6.62
N PHE A 87 13.15 -5.74 5.88
CA PHE A 87 11.85 -5.49 5.27
C PHE A 87 11.38 -6.65 4.40
N SER A 88 10.09 -6.95 4.47
CA SER A 88 9.48 -7.98 3.63
C SER A 88 8.04 -7.67 3.24
N VAL A 89 7.61 -8.26 2.11
CA VAL A 89 6.22 -8.20 1.63
C VAL A 89 5.71 -9.62 1.37
N ASN A 90 4.55 -9.95 1.92
CA ASN A 90 3.82 -11.17 1.54
C ASN A 90 2.80 -10.81 0.46
N MET A 91 3.07 -11.25 -0.76
CA MET A 91 2.23 -10.99 -1.92
C MET A 91 0.98 -11.90 -1.92
N PRO A 92 -0.15 -11.46 -2.50
CA PRO A 92 -1.38 -12.27 -2.58
C PRO A 92 -1.21 -13.62 -3.29
N ASN A 93 -0.24 -13.73 -4.20
CA ASN A 93 0.09 -14.97 -4.92
C ASN A 93 0.99 -15.94 -4.12
N GLY A 94 1.24 -15.65 -2.84
CA GLY A 94 2.09 -16.45 -1.94
C GLY A 94 3.60 -16.16 -2.06
N GLN A 95 4.04 -15.31 -2.99
CA GLN A 95 5.44 -14.89 -3.05
C GLN A 95 5.79 -14.03 -1.85
N LYS A 96 7.03 -14.16 -1.37
CA LYS A 96 7.61 -13.28 -0.36
C LYS A 96 8.73 -12.48 -1.00
N TRP A 97 8.63 -11.16 -0.91
CA TRP A 97 9.66 -10.24 -1.38
C TRP A 97 10.46 -9.69 -0.19
N ASP A 98 11.75 -9.59 -0.35
CA ASP A 98 12.64 -8.86 0.53
C ASP A 98 12.76 -7.38 0.12
N LEU A 99 13.60 -6.64 0.82
CA LEU A 99 13.85 -5.23 0.55
C LEU A 99 14.29 -5.00 -0.90
N GLU A 100 15.30 -5.75 -1.37
CA GLU A 100 15.87 -5.53 -2.70
C GLU A 100 14.88 -5.90 -3.81
N THR A 101 14.19 -7.01 -3.68
CA THR A 101 13.12 -7.42 -4.61
C THR A 101 12.03 -6.34 -4.70
N SER A 102 11.62 -5.81 -3.55
CA SER A 102 10.59 -4.76 -3.50
C SER A 102 11.08 -3.43 -4.12
N LEU A 103 12.33 -3.03 -3.90
CA LEU A 103 12.92 -1.83 -4.52
C LEU A 103 13.11 -2.01 -6.02
N ASN A 104 13.53 -3.19 -6.48
CA ASN A 104 13.65 -3.51 -7.91
C ASN A 104 12.29 -3.46 -8.61
N TYR A 105 11.23 -3.95 -7.94
CA TYR A 105 9.86 -3.81 -8.45
C TYR A 105 9.43 -2.34 -8.55
N SER A 106 9.73 -1.51 -7.54
CA SER A 106 9.45 -0.07 -7.59
C SER A 106 10.21 0.60 -8.74
N ARG A 107 11.48 0.28 -8.93
CA ARG A 107 12.31 0.80 -10.03
C ARG A 107 11.75 0.43 -11.41
N ALA A 108 11.32 -0.83 -11.58
CA ALA A 108 10.67 -1.27 -12.82
C ALA A 108 9.30 -0.56 -13.01
N GLY A 109 8.58 -0.31 -11.93
CA GLY A 109 7.33 0.44 -11.94
C GLY A 109 7.51 1.88 -12.42
N PHE A 110 8.54 2.58 -11.94
CA PHE A 110 8.86 3.95 -12.37
C PHE A 110 9.09 4.06 -13.87
N GLN A 111 9.73 3.06 -14.49
CA GLN A 111 9.94 3.03 -15.95
C GLN A 111 8.64 2.90 -16.77
N GLN A 112 7.53 2.52 -16.14
CA GLN A 112 6.24 2.33 -16.80
C GLN A 112 5.25 3.48 -16.51
N VAL A 113 5.54 4.29 -15.51
CA VAL A 113 4.70 5.41 -15.08
C VAL A 113 5.26 6.68 -15.70
N GLU A 114 4.45 7.37 -16.49
CA GLU A 114 4.82 8.66 -17.10
C GLU A 114 4.80 9.79 -16.06
N SER A 115 3.83 9.74 -15.15
CA SER A 115 3.80 10.62 -13.99
C SER A 115 2.95 10.05 -12.86
N ASN A 116 3.40 10.27 -11.62
CA ASN A 116 2.60 10.02 -10.42
C ASN A 116 1.72 11.23 -10.13
N ILE A 117 0.39 11.03 -10.08
CA ILE A 117 -0.58 12.08 -9.77
C ILE A 117 -0.73 12.21 -8.26
N ASP A 118 -1.04 11.08 -7.59
CA ASP A 118 -1.24 11.02 -6.16
C ASP A 118 -0.97 9.61 -5.61
N LEU A 119 -0.39 9.55 -4.41
CA LEU A 119 -0.30 8.35 -3.59
C LEU A 119 -0.73 8.71 -2.18
N SER A 120 -1.85 8.18 -1.75
CA SER A 120 -2.38 8.39 -0.40
C SER A 120 -2.48 7.07 0.36
N ASN A 121 -2.18 7.14 1.67
CA ASN A 121 -2.30 6.03 2.60
C ASN A 121 -3.14 6.51 3.78
N THR A 122 -4.30 5.88 4.00
CA THR A 122 -5.19 6.17 5.12
C THR A 122 -5.10 5.05 6.14
N ILE A 123 -4.74 5.37 7.38
CA ILE A 123 -4.70 4.40 8.48
C ILE A 123 -6.13 4.15 8.94
N GLU A 124 -6.67 2.97 8.68
CA GLU A 124 -8.00 2.56 9.12
C GLU A 124 -7.99 2.12 10.58
N SER A 125 -7.00 1.32 10.97
CA SER A 125 -6.78 0.92 12.36
C SER A 125 -5.29 0.93 12.70
N LEU A 126 -4.98 1.12 13.99
CA LEU A 126 -3.61 1.17 14.49
C LEU A 126 -3.55 0.54 15.87
N ASP A 127 -2.72 -0.48 16.02
CA ASP A 127 -2.37 -1.12 17.30
C ASP A 127 -0.90 -0.83 17.62
N VAL A 128 -0.59 -0.40 18.85
CA VAL A 128 0.74 0.05 19.26
C VAL A 128 1.25 -0.73 20.46
N HIS A 129 2.34 -1.45 20.28
CA HIS A 129 3.00 -2.28 21.29
C HIS A 129 4.47 -1.86 21.47
N GLY A 130 4.72 -0.93 22.39
CA GLY A 130 6.08 -0.44 22.65
C GLY A 130 6.67 0.25 21.42
N ASP A 131 7.72 -0.33 20.86
CA ASP A 131 8.41 0.15 19.67
C ASP A 131 7.93 -0.51 18.37
N GLU A 132 6.82 -1.23 18.42
CA GLU A 132 6.16 -1.81 17.26
C GLU A 132 4.75 -1.24 17.10
N ALA A 133 4.32 -1.02 15.85
CA ALA A 133 2.97 -0.64 15.51
C ALA A 133 2.48 -1.46 14.31
N VAL A 134 1.24 -1.94 14.39
CA VAL A 134 0.55 -2.64 13.31
C VAL A 134 -0.60 -1.77 12.82
N ALA A 135 -0.56 -1.41 11.55
CA ALA A 135 -1.58 -0.59 10.91
C ALA A 135 -2.31 -1.36 9.81
N VAL A 136 -3.64 -1.22 9.75
CA VAL A 136 -4.41 -1.54 8.55
C VAL A 136 -4.53 -0.25 7.75
N VAL A 137 -4.13 -0.32 6.49
CA VAL A 137 -3.95 0.85 5.63
C VAL A 137 -4.74 0.68 4.35
N HIS A 138 -5.53 1.70 4.01
CA HIS A 138 -6.13 1.84 2.68
C HIS A 138 -5.21 2.72 1.83
N GLN A 139 -4.58 2.12 0.83
CA GLN A 139 -3.72 2.79 -0.13
C GLN A 139 -4.52 3.08 -1.40
N ARG A 140 -4.34 4.31 -1.93
CA ARG A 140 -4.81 4.73 -3.25
C ARG A 140 -3.64 5.29 -4.04
N TRP A 141 -3.53 4.88 -5.28
CA TRP A 141 -2.48 5.34 -6.18
C TRP A 141 -3.05 5.73 -7.54
N SER A 142 -2.91 7.00 -7.89
CA SER A 142 -3.28 7.58 -9.18
C SER A 142 -2.02 7.91 -9.98
N ARG A 143 -1.97 7.47 -11.23
CA ARG A 143 -0.81 7.68 -12.11
C ARG A 143 -1.21 7.77 -13.57
N MET A 144 -0.35 8.37 -14.39
CA MET A 144 -0.42 8.29 -15.85
C MET A 144 0.48 7.17 -16.35
N GLN A 145 -0.05 6.31 -17.19
CA GLN A 145 0.66 5.14 -17.71
C GLN A 145 0.19 4.79 -19.12
N MET A 146 1.12 4.29 -19.96
CA MET A 146 0.75 3.78 -21.29
C MET A 146 -0.09 2.50 -21.17
N LYS A 147 -1.29 2.50 -21.75
CA LYS A 147 -2.19 1.33 -21.85
C LYS A 147 -2.81 1.29 -23.23
N ALA A 148 -2.71 0.16 -23.92
CA ALA A 148 -3.19 -0.03 -25.29
C ALA A 148 -2.75 1.11 -26.23
N GLY A 149 -1.46 1.50 -26.17
CA GLY A 149 -0.87 2.51 -27.05
C GLY A 149 -1.27 3.95 -26.74
N LYS A 150 -2.00 4.23 -25.66
CA LYS A 150 -2.40 5.58 -25.25
C LYS A 150 -2.00 5.85 -23.80
N LEU A 151 -1.66 7.11 -23.52
CA LEU A 151 -1.47 7.59 -22.16
C LEU A 151 -2.81 7.67 -21.45
N ARG A 152 -2.96 6.99 -20.31
CA ARG A 152 -4.21 6.89 -19.57
C ARG A 152 -3.99 7.10 -18.10
N ARG A 153 -5.00 7.64 -17.42
CA ARG A 153 -5.04 7.68 -15.96
C ARG A 153 -5.40 6.29 -15.42
N ILE A 154 -4.57 5.80 -14.53
CA ILE A 154 -4.79 4.54 -13.79
C ILE A 154 -4.96 4.88 -12.32
N ASP A 155 -6.10 4.50 -11.74
CA ASP A 155 -6.35 4.60 -10.31
C ASP A 155 -6.47 3.18 -9.75
N THR A 156 -5.73 2.91 -8.68
CA THR A 156 -5.73 1.59 -8.00
C THR A 156 -5.88 1.76 -6.51
N GLU A 157 -6.53 0.79 -5.87
CA GLU A 157 -6.72 0.73 -4.43
C GLU A 157 -6.24 -0.61 -3.89
N ALA A 158 -5.78 -0.60 -2.63
CA ALA A 158 -5.48 -1.81 -1.87
C ALA A 158 -5.68 -1.54 -0.38
N ILE A 159 -6.10 -2.58 0.35
CA ILE A 159 -6.05 -2.60 1.81
C ILE A 159 -4.98 -3.59 2.21
N GLN A 160 -4.12 -3.21 3.13
CA GLN A 160 -3.01 -4.05 3.58
C GLN A 160 -2.72 -3.86 5.07
N THR A 161 -2.07 -4.85 5.66
CA THR A 161 -1.54 -4.75 7.02
C THR A 161 -0.07 -4.40 6.96
N GLU A 162 0.34 -3.41 7.72
CA GLU A 162 1.72 -2.94 7.80
C GLU A 162 2.25 -3.04 9.21
N THR A 163 3.45 -3.58 9.36
CA THR A 163 4.19 -3.59 10.63
C THR A 163 5.30 -2.56 10.57
N TRP A 164 5.25 -1.63 11.49
CA TRP A 164 6.21 -0.56 11.67
C TRP A 164 7.02 -0.77 12.93
N VAL A 165 8.29 -0.41 12.92
CA VAL A 165 9.17 -0.47 14.10
C VAL A 165 9.84 0.88 14.33
N ARG A 166 9.96 1.24 15.60
CA ARG A 166 10.70 2.43 16.01
C ARG A 166 12.18 2.10 16.06
N THR A 167 12.97 2.84 15.30
CA THR A 167 14.43 2.81 15.33
C THR A 167 14.97 4.08 15.99
N LYS A 168 16.29 4.19 16.14
CA LYS A 168 16.93 5.45 16.60
C LYS A 168 16.63 6.64 15.68
N ASP A 169 16.37 6.38 14.40
CA ASP A 169 16.13 7.40 13.36
C ASP A 169 14.62 7.59 13.06
N GLY A 170 13.73 7.08 13.94
CA GLY A 170 12.30 7.17 13.80
C GLY A 170 11.64 5.86 13.33
N TRP A 171 10.38 5.93 12.93
CA TRP A 171 9.63 4.77 12.48
C TRP A 171 10.10 4.28 11.10
N ARG A 172 10.16 2.96 10.93
CA ARG A 172 10.51 2.30 9.66
C ARG A 172 9.53 1.15 9.39
N LEU A 173 9.15 1.00 8.14
CA LEU A 173 8.30 -0.09 7.68
C LEU A 173 9.10 -1.39 7.64
N ARG A 174 8.64 -2.41 8.36
CA ARG A 174 9.30 -3.73 8.44
C ARG A 174 8.58 -4.80 7.62
N HIS A 175 7.25 -4.75 7.58
CA HIS A 175 6.49 -5.79 6.89
C HIS A 175 5.22 -5.24 6.27
N ILE A 176 4.87 -5.77 5.07
CA ILE A 176 3.57 -5.60 4.44
C ILE A 176 2.97 -6.99 4.21
N GLY A 177 1.73 -7.20 4.63
CA GLY A 177 1.02 -8.44 4.44
C GLY A 177 -0.48 -8.23 4.32
N ASN A 178 -1.22 -9.34 4.20
CA ASN A 178 -2.69 -9.34 4.08
C ASN A 178 -3.20 -8.37 3.00
N ILE A 179 -2.47 -8.27 1.87
CA ILE A 179 -2.80 -7.35 0.79
C ILE A 179 -4.09 -7.83 0.14
N LYS A 180 -5.14 -7.00 0.21
CA LYS A 180 -6.41 -7.20 -0.47
C LYS A 180 -6.49 -6.17 -1.60
N PRO A 181 -6.39 -6.61 -2.88
CA PRO A 181 -6.58 -5.72 -4.02
C PRO A 181 -7.98 -5.11 -3.99
N GLY A 182 -8.03 -3.81 -4.19
CA GLY A 182 -9.28 -3.06 -4.29
C GLY A 182 -9.70 -2.83 -5.74
N ALA A 183 -10.37 -1.72 -5.98
CA ALA A 183 -10.85 -1.35 -7.30
C ALA A 183 -9.71 -0.86 -8.21
N TRP A 184 -9.86 -1.13 -9.50
CA TRP A 184 -9.00 -0.63 -10.57
C TRP A 184 -9.82 0.17 -11.57
N TYR A 185 -9.30 1.34 -11.95
CA TYR A 185 -9.93 2.22 -12.92
C TYR A 185 -8.92 2.62 -13.99
N VAL A 186 -9.40 2.72 -15.22
CA VAL A 186 -8.68 3.31 -16.35
C VAL A 186 -9.55 4.43 -16.90
N ASP A 187 -9.06 5.67 -16.86
CA ASP A 187 -9.80 6.90 -17.23
C ASP A 187 -11.16 6.99 -16.50
N GLY A 188 -11.20 6.60 -15.23
CA GLY A 188 -12.40 6.60 -14.39
C GLY A 188 -13.36 5.42 -14.62
N LYS A 189 -13.13 4.57 -15.63
CA LYS A 189 -13.93 3.35 -15.87
C LYS A 189 -13.36 2.18 -15.09
N ARG A 190 -14.19 1.51 -14.31
CA ARG A 190 -13.77 0.33 -13.55
C ARG A 190 -13.44 -0.81 -14.48
N VAL A 191 -12.31 -1.46 -14.29
CA VAL A 191 -11.81 -2.57 -15.09
C VAL A 191 -11.57 -3.83 -14.24
N ASP A 192 -11.63 -5.00 -14.88
CA ASP A 192 -11.29 -6.27 -14.25
C ASP A 192 -9.76 -6.44 -14.26
N PRO A 193 -9.08 -6.38 -13.10
CA PRO A 193 -7.62 -6.50 -13.05
C PRO A 193 -7.11 -7.90 -13.39
N SER A 194 -8.00 -8.91 -13.42
CA SER A 194 -7.64 -10.30 -13.77
C SER A 194 -7.56 -10.54 -15.27
N LYS A 195 -8.03 -9.59 -16.10
CA LYS A 195 -8.06 -9.68 -17.55
C LYS A 195 -7.14 -8.69 -18.23
N PRO A 196 -6.66 -8.97 -19.43
CA PRO A 196 -6.02 -7.98 -20.28
C PRO A 196 -6.93 -6.75 -20.43
N TYR A 197 -6.33 -5.56 -20.41
CA TYR A 197 -7.11 -4.34 -20.60
C TYR A 197 -7.65 -4.26 -22.02
N ASP A 198 -8.97 -4.12 -22.14
CA ASP A 198 -9.71 -3.86 -23.37
C ASP A 198 -10.44 -2.51 -23.22
N PRO A 199 -10.12 -1.49 -24.06
CA PRO A 199 -10.77 -0.18 -23.98
C PRO A 199 -12.28 -0.24 -24.33
N ASP A 200 -12.71 -1.23 -25.10
CA ASP A 200 -14.09 -1.38 -25.57
C ASP A 200 -14.93 -2.31 -24.64
N ALA A 201 -14.28 -2.97 -23.67
CA ALA A 201 -14.99 -3.79 -22.70
C ALA A 201 -16.01 -2.96 -21.89
N PRO A 202 -17.16 -3.54 -21.48
CA PRO A 202 -18.08 -2.88 -20.56
C PRO A 202 -17.42 -2.62 -19.20
N GLU A 203 -17.94 -1.65 -18.45
CA GLU A 203 -17.46 -1.41 -17.08
C GLU A 203 -17.60 -2.67 -16.22
N TYR A 204 -16.53 -3.04 -15.52
CA TYR A 204 -16.52 -4.19 -14.64
C TYR A 204 -17.36 -3.95 -13.38
N ARG A 205 -18.29 -4.89 -13.12
CA ARG A 205 -19.07 -4.93 -11.86
C ARG A 205 -18.72 -6.23 -11.16
N PRO A 206 -18.03 -6.20 -10.01
CA PRO A 206 -17.79 -7.41 -9.21
C PRO A 206 -19.13 -7.96 -8.74
N GLN A 207 -19.27 -9.29 -8.78
CA GLN A 207 -20.42 -10.00 -8.23
C GLN A 207 -20.34 -10.11 -6.71
#